data_7a02877bdddfaf5327e03e68eb206983
#
_entry.id   7a02877bdddfaf5327e03e68eb206983
#
_cell.length_a   1.000
_cell.length_b   1.000
_cell.length_c   1.000
_cell.angle_alpha   90.00
_cell.angle_beta   90.00
_cell.angle_gamma   90.00
#
_symmetry.space_group_name_H-M   'P 1'
#
loop_
_entity.id
_entity.type
_entity.pdbx_description
1 polymer ?
#
loop_
_entity_poly.entity_id
_entity_poly.type
_entity_poly.pdbx_seq_one_letter_code
_entity_poly.pdbx_strand_id
1 'polypeptide(L)'
;PAGGGAPQLHREVGALVAKTYWSTPGSVTAALRKSVSVANRPLFEHNLNARRSDRCYGGLTCTVLRDRDLFLLAAGPVWACVFQDQDLRCFPHGEKLAHLGIGPVPDVRLHHVFASPGGTFLLAPHTLLQAAGEEGVRRVLSMDDVEAAAGSLVQIGSDAFAALVARWEAAPKSEPMPTSQRAPVRITESEGLAPPVD
;
A
#
# COMPACT_ATOMS: atom_id res chain seq x y z
N PRO A 1 -6.13 -4.32 20.01
CA PRO A 1 -6.45 -3.41 21.11
C PRO A 1 -7.94 -3.44 21.38
N ALA A 2 -8.31 -4.02 22.50
CA ALA A 2 -9.68 -4.06 22.99
C ALA A 2 -10.01 -2.68 23.62
N GLY A 3 -10.40 -1.72 22.82
CA GLY A 3 -10.84 -0.41 23.29
C GLY A 3 -11.78 0.21 22.29
N GLY A 4 -12.93 0.72 22.73
CA GLY A 4 -14.00 1.28 21.87
C GLY A 4 -13.60 2.48 20.99
N GLY A 5 -12.38 3.00 21.07
CA GLY A 5 -11.81 4.03 20.20
C GLY A 5 -10.99 3.51 19.01
N ALA A 6 -10.73 2.20 18.91
CA ALA A 6 -9.85 1.63 17.90
C ALA A 6 -10.23 1.92 16.44
N PRO A 7 -11.52 1.83 16.00
CA PRO A 7 -11.87 2.08 14.61
C PRO A 7 -11.68 3.54 14.17
N GLN A 8 -11.89 4.49 15.06
CA GLN A 8 -11.67 5.91 14.77
C GLN A 8 -10.16 6.21 14.67
N LEU A 9 -9.37 5.71 15.62
CA LEU A 9 -7.91 5.84 15.61
C LEU A 9 -7.31 5.23 14.32
N HIS A 10 -7.79 4.07 13.89
CA HIS A 10 -7.32 3.44 12.65
C HIS A 10 -7.58 4.33 11.42
N ARG A 11 -8.75 4.96 11.34
CA ARG A 11 -9.08 5.89 10.24
C ARG A 11 -8.22 7.15 10.29
N GLU A 12 -8.03 7.73 11.45
CA GLU A 12 -7.20 8.92 11.63
C GLU A 12 -5.74 8.65 11.28
N VAL A 13 -5.17 7.54 11.76
CA VAL A 13 -3.80 7.13 11.42
C VAL A 13 -3.68 6.82 9.93
N GLY A 14 -4.63 6.11 9.34
CA GLY A 14 -4.65 5.83 7.90
C GLY A 14 -4.68 7.11 7.05
N ALA A 15 -5.55 8.06 7.40
CA ALA A 15 -5.63 9.35 6.73
C ALA A 15 -4.33 10.17 6.87
N LEU A 16 -3.71 10.15 8.05
CA LEU A 16 -2.45 10.83 8.30
C LEU A 16 -1.31 10.23 7.47
N VAL A 17 -1.24 8.90 7.38
CA VAL A 17 -0.28 8.17 6.55
C VAL A 17 -0.44 8.56 5.08
N ALA A 18 -1.66 8.48 4.55
CA ALA A 18 -1.95 8.81 3.16
C ALA A 18 -1.60 10.28 2.87
N LYS A 19 -2.06 11.23 3.70
CA LYS A 19 -1.74 12.65 3.56
C LYS A 19 -0.24 12.89 3.54
N THR A 20 0.51 12.27 4.47
CA THR A 20 1.95 12.45 4.59
C THR A 20 2.67 11.88 3.37
N TYR A 21 2.25 10.71 2.90
CA TYR A 21 2.80 10.09 1.70
C TYR A 21 2.68 11.02 0.48
N TRP A 22 1.47 11.50 0.19
CA TRP A 22 1.21 12.33 -0.97
C TRP A 22 1.84 13.73 -0.89
N SER A 23 2.08 14.25 0.32
CA SER A 23 2.72 15.55 0.52
C SER A 23 4.25 15.48 0.62
N THR A 24 4.84 14.28 0.63
CA THR A 24 6.29 14.12 0.76
C THR A 24 6.93 13.98 -0.61
N PRO A 25 7.75 14.94 -1.04
CA PRO A 25 8.49 14.84 -2.29
C PRO A 25 9.60 13.80 -2.18
N GLY A 26 10.04 13.28 -3.34
CA GLY A 26 11.17 12.37 -3.43
C GLY A 26 10.78 10.94 -3.77
N SER A 27 11.51 9.96 -3.27
CA SER A 27 11.29 8.55 -3.59
C SER A 27 10.11 7.96 -2.82
N VAL A 28 9.47 6.93 -3.38
CA VAL A 28 8.40 6.15 -2.72
C VAL A 28 8.84 5.66 -1.34
N THR A 29 10.04 5.15 -1.24
CA THR A 29 10.57 4.60 0.01
C THR A 29 10.79 5.68 1.08
N ALA A 30 11.26 6.87 0.69
CA ALA A 30 11.41 8.00 1.61
C ALA A 30 10.03 8.50 2.10
N ALA A 31 9.06 8.63 1.20
CA ALA A 31 7.70 9.03 1.53
C ALA A 31 7.03 8.03 2.46
N LEU A 32 7.15 6.72 2.21
CA LEU A 32 6.62 5.67 3.08
C LEU A 32 7.25 5.71 4.47
N ARG A 33 8.58 5.79 4.58
CA ARG A 33 9.27 5.89 5.89
C ARG A 33 8.80 7.10 6.69
N LYS A 34 8.69 8.26 6.05
CA LYS A 34 8.21 9.48 6.69
C LYS A 34 6.77 9.33 7.17
N SER A 35 5.90 8.72 6.37
CA SER A 35 4.50 8.50 6.72
C SER A 35 4.36 7.65 7.99
N VAL A 36 5.12 6.57 8.09
CA VAL A 36 5.11 5.71 9.29
C VAL A 36 5.68 6.43 10.50
N SER A 37 6.75 7.21 10.34
CA SER A 37 7.33 7.99 11.44
C SER A 37 6.33 9.02 11.99
N VAL A 38 5.60 9.70 11.09
CA VAL A 38 4.55 10.67 11.48
C VAL A 38 3.38 9.96 12.17
N ALA A 39 2.99 8.77 11.72
CA ALA A 39 1.94 7.97 12.36
C ALA A 39 2.36 7.40 13.72
N ASN A 40 3.63 7.03 13.90
CA ASN A 40 4.15 6.50 15.15
C ASN A 40 4.23 7.55 16.26
N ARG A 41 4.51 8.79 15.90
CA ARG A 41 4.77 9.88 16.85
C ARG A 41 3.64 10.09 17.85
N PRO A 42 2.37 10.30 17.46
CA PRO A 42 1.29 10.51 18.41
C PRO A 42 1.03 9.29 19.32
N LEU A 43 1.23 8.06 18.81
CA LEU A 43 1.14 6.85 19.62
C LEU A 43 2.23 6.81 20.69
N PHE A 44 3.45 7.12 20.31
CA PHE A 44 4.58 7.16 21.25
C PHE A 44 4.40 8.26 22.31
N GLU A 45 4.04 9.49 21.91
CA GLU A 45 3.79 10.60 22.82
C GLU A 45 2.64 10.31 23.80
N HIS A 46 1.56 9.67 23.32
CA HIS A 46 0.48 9.19 24.19
C HIS A 46 1.00 8.19 25.20
N ASN A 47 1.78 7.20 24.78
CA ASN A 47 2.27 6.13 25.61
C ASN A 47 3.28 6.58 26.69
N LEU A 48 4.00 7.68 26.44
CA LEU A 48 4.90 8.26 27.44
C LEU A 48 4.14 8.72 28.68
N ASN A 49 2.92 9.24 28.52
CA ASN A 49 2.12 9.81 29.60
C ASN A 49 1.00 8.87 30.09
N ALA A 50 0.74 7.80 29.35
CA ALA A 50 -0.35 6.86 29.65
C ALA A 50 0.06 5.85 30.73
N ARG A 51 -0.91 5.46 31.59
CA ARG A 51 -0.75 4.30 32.46
C ARG A 51 -0.54 3.05 31.60
N ARG A 52 0.08 2.02 32.18
CA ARG A 52 0.39 0.79 31.44
C ARG A 52 -0.84 0.14 30.79
N SER A 53 -1.99 0.21 31.44
CA SER A 53 -3.29 -0.29 30.91
C SER A 53 -3.82 0.51 29.72
N ASP A 54 -3.43 1.76 29.60
CA ASP A 54 -4.02 2.73 28.64
C ASP A 54 -3.10 2.95 27.44
N ARG A 55 -1.96 2.26 27.42
CA ARG A 55 -1.00 2.35 26.31
C ARG A 55 -1.54 1.70 25.05
N CYS A 56 -1.33 2.37 23.93
CA CYS A 56 -1.78 1.93 22.62
C CYS A 56 -0.58 1.46 21.79
N TYR A 57 -0.66 0.23 21.34
CA TYR A 57 0.35 -0.37 20.47
C TYR A 57 -0.31 -0.91 19.21
N GLY A 58 0.40 -0.90 18.11
CA GLY A 58 -0.15 -1.38 16.86
C GLY A 58 0.88 -1.78 15.82
N GLY A 59 0.37 -2.15 14.68
CA GLY A 59 1.14 -2.38 13.47
C GLY A 59 0.53 -1.62 12.31
N LEU A 60 1.34 -1.32 11.32
CA LEU A 60 0.96 -0.64 10.10
C LEU A 60 1.66 -1.31 8.93
N THR A 61 0.89 -1.67 7.92
CA THR A 61 1.43 -2.04 6.62
C THR A 61 0.90 -1.12 5.54
N CYS A 62 1.77 -0.75 4.63
CA CYS A 62 1.44 0.09 3.48
C CYS A 62 1.96 -0.55 2.21
N THR A 63 1.23 -0.39 1.14
CA THR A 63 1.68 -0.78 -0.20
C THR A 63 1.48 0.35 -1.18
N VAL A 64 2.42 0.48 -2.10
CA VAL A 64 2.36 1.42 -3.22
C VAL A 64 2.73 0.66 -4.48
N LEU A 65 1.81 0.62 -5.43
CA LEU A 65 2.06 0.15 -6.78
C LEU A 65 2.32 1.36 -7.68
N ARG A 66 3.47 1.35 -8.34
CA ARG A 66 3.84 2.36 -9.33
C ARG A 66 4.32 1.64 -10.58
N ASP A 67 3.54 1.75 -11.64
CA ASP A 67 3.75 0.97 -12.86
C ASP A 67 3.73 -0.54 -12.55
N ARG A 68 4.89 -1.17 -12.49
CA ARG A 68 5.06 -2.58 -12.11
C ARG A 68 5.87 -2.77 -10.82
N ASP A 69 6.23 -1.68 -10.18
CA ASP A 69 6.99 -1.69 -8.94
C ASP A 69 6.05 -1.68 -7.74
N LEU A 70 6.00 -2.78 -7.01
CA LEU A 70 5.24 -2.91 -5.77
C LEU A 70 6.18 -2.69 -4.58
N PHE A 71 5.97 -1.60 -3.89
CA PHE A 71 6.68 -1.27 -2.65
C PHE A 71 5.81 -1.67 -1.46
N LEU A 72 6.36 -2.46 -0.57
CA LEU A 72 5.71 -2.94 0.64
C LEU A 72 6.47 -2.42 1.85
N LEU A 73 5.76 -1.83 2.80
CA LEU A 73 6.31 -1.42 4.08
C LEU A 73 5.55 -2.11 5.19
N ALA A 74 6.27 -2.67 6.15
CA ALA A 74 5.73 -3.24 7.37
C ALA A 74 6.39 -2.60 8.60
N ALA A 75 5.58 -2.29 9.62
CA ALA A 75 6.00 -1.80 10.93
C ALA A 75 5.10 -2.44 12.01
N GLY A 76 5.68 -3.08 13.02
CA GLY A 76 4.92 -3.82 14.02
C GLY A 76 4.45 -5.21 13.57
N PRO A 77 3.49 -5.83 14.31
CA PRO A 77 3.05 -7.20 14.08
C PRO A 77 2.07 -7.34 12.91
N VAL A 78 2.55 -7.00 11.73
CA VAL A 78 1.81 -7.06 10.46
C VAL A 78 2.63 -7.75 9.39
N TRP A 79 1.94 -8.28 8.41
CA TRP A 79 2.56 -8.97 7.30
C TRP A 79 1.98 -8.52 5.97
N ALA A 80 2.81 -8.59 4.94
CA ALA A 80 2.43 -8.45 3.56
C ALA A 80 2.84 -9.73 2.83
N CYS A 81 1.91 -10.38 2.15
CA CYS A 81 2.22 -11.55 1.32
C CYS A 81 1.88 -11.23 -0.13
N VAL A 82 2.72 -11.70 -1.03
CA VAL A 82 2.56 -11.58 -2.49
C VAL A 82 2.57 -12.99 -3.07
N PHE A 83 1.55 -13.31 -3.84
CA PHE A 83 1.45 -14.55 -4.60
C PHE A 83 1.45 -14.22 -6.09
N GLN A 84 2.45 -14.69 -6.80
CA GLN A 84 2.58 -14.53 -8.24
C GLN A 84 3.47 -15.62 -8.81
N ASP A 85 3.26 -16.02 -10.06
CA ASP A 85 4.06 -17.04 -10.73
C ASP A 85 4.15 -18.35 -9.91
N GLN A 86 3.05 -18.72 -9.22
CA GLN A 86 2.94 -19.87 -8.30
C GLN A 86 3.85 -19.79 -7.06
N ASP A 87 4.49 -18.66 -6.82
CA ASP A 87 5.35 -18.42 -5.67
C ASP A 87 4.67 -17.51 -4.63
N LEU A 88 4.73 -17.90 -3.35
CA LEU A 88 4.24 -17.13 -2.23
C LEU A 88 5.42 -16.55 -1.46
N ARG A 89 5.47 -15.22 -1.36
CA ARG A 89 6.46 -14.49 -0.56
C ARG A 89 5.75 -13.68 0.50
N CYS A 90 6.10 -13.89 1.76
CA CYS A 90 5.57 -13.13 2.88
C CYS A 90 6.68 -12.30 3.54
N PHE A 91 6.37 -11.07 3.92
CA PHE A 91 7.27 -10.07 4.47
C PHE A 91 6.72 -9.48 5.77
N PRO A 92 7.57 -9.22 6.79
CA PRO A 92 9.00 -9.54 6.88
C PRO A 92 9.22 -11.03 7.16
N HIS A 93 10.28 -11.60 6.62
CA HIS A 93 10.64 -12.99 6.89
C HIS A 93 11.18 -13.15 8.31
N GLY A 94 10.52 -14.01 9.12
CA GLY A 94 11.07 -14.50 10.39
C GLY A 94 11.30 -13.46 11.50
N GLU A 95 11.16 -12.17 11.21
CA GLU A 95 11.44 -11.09 12.16
C GLU A 95 10.18 -10.62 12.86
N LYS A 96 10.28 -10.45 14.17
CA LYS A 96 9.25 -9.76 14.97
C LYS A 96 9.61 -8.29 15.03
N LEU A 97 8.88 -7.44 14.32
CA LEU A 97 9.05 -6.01 14.39
C LEU A 97 8.44 -5.46 15.69
N ALA A 98 9.12 -4.48 16.29
CA ALA A 98 8.61 -3.76 17.44
C ALA A 98 7.31 -3.03 17.09
N HIS A 99 6.33 -3.10 17.99
CA HIS A 99 5.06 -2.38 17.80
C HIS A 99 5.28 -0.88 17.63
N LEU A 100 4.45 -0.25 16.83
CA LEU A 100 4.33 1.21 16.82
C LEU A 100 3.91 1.70 18.23
N GLY A 101 4.43 2.87 18.60
CA GLY A 101 4.18 3.46 19.92
C GLY A 101 5.12 2.99 21.03
N ILE A 102 6.04 2.04 20.79
CA ILE A 102 7.04 1.61 21.79
C ILE A 102 8.21 2.61 21.87
N GLY A 103 8.69 3.09 20.73
CA GLY A 103 9.86 3.98 20.66
C GLY A 103 9.60 5.19 19.75
N PRO A 104 10.47 6.21 19.86
CA PRO A 104 10.36 7.42 19.05
C PRO A 104 10.59 7.16 17.56
N VAL A 105 11.40 6.17 17.23
CA VAL A 105 11.70 5.74 15.86
C VAL A 105 11.07 4.38 15.62
N PRO A 106 10.15 4.24 14.65
CA PRO A 106 9.54 2.96 14.35
C PRO A 106 10.53 2.02 13.67
N ASP A 107 10.46 0.74 14.04
CA ASP A 107 11.15 -0.33 13.31
C ASP A 107 10.35 -0.65 12.05
N VAL A 108 10.96 -0.42 10.88
CA VAL A 108 10.29 -0.59 9.58
C VAL A 108 11.09 -1.49 8.66
N ARG A 109 10.38 -2.33 7.91
CA ARG A 109 10.95 -3.10 6.80
C ARG A 109 10.30 -2.66 5.51
N LEU A 110 11.13 -2.47 4.51
CA LEU A 110 10.73 -2.15 3.14
C LEU A 110 11.13 -3.29 2.23
N HIS A 111 10.19 -3.71 1.42
CA HIS A 111 10.40 -4.71 0.38
C HIS A 111 9.94 -4.14 -0.95
N HIS A 112 10.60 -4.59 -2.01
CA HIS A 112 10.27 -4.23 -3.38
C HIS A 112 10.08 -5.51 -4.18
N VAL A 113 8.98 -5.57 -4.92
CA VAL A 113 8.62 -6.72 -5.76
C VAL A 113 8.15 -6.19 -7.12
N PHE A 114 8.55 -6.83 -8.19
CA PHE A 114 7.95 -6.58 -9.50
C PHE A 114 6.60 -7.29 -9.57
N ALA A 115 5.54 -6.54 -9.85
CA ALA A 115 4.19 -7.06 -10.00
C ALA A 115 4.04 -7.76 -11.36
N SER A 116 3.71 -9.05 -11.33
CA SER A 116 3.37 -9.84 -12.52
C SER A 116 1.85 -9.86 -12.71
N PRO A 117 1.31 -9.67 -13.93
CA PRO A 117 -0.13 -9.73 -14.18
C PRO A 117 -0.76 -11.01 -13.62
N GLY A 118 -1.91 -10.86 -12.97
CA GLY A 118 -2.61 -11.95 -12.28
C GLY A 118 -2.11 -12.22 -10.86
N GLY A 119 -1.07 -11.52 -10.41
CA GLY A 119 -0.59 -11.64 -9.04
C GLY A 119 -1.58 -11.06 -8.03
N THR A 120 -1.52 -11.56 -6.81
CA THR A 120 -2.39 -11.17 -5.69
C THR A 120 -1.52 -10.81 -4.49
N PHE A 121 -1.95 -9.84 -3.69
CA PHE A 121 -1.29 -9.56 -2.42
C PHE A 121 -2.28 -9.48 -1.26
N LEU A 122 -1.77 -9.76 -0.07
CA LEU A 122 -2.48 -9.70 1.19
C LEU A 122 -1.70 -8.80 2.16
N LEU A 123 -2.40 -7.86 2.77
CA LEU A 123 -1.92 -7.13 3.95
C LEU A 123 -2.75 -7.58 5.14
N ALA A 124 -2.11 -8.12 6.18
CA ALA A 124 -2.82 -8.72 7.30
C ALA A 124 -2.05 -8.59 8.62
N PRO A 125 -2.75 -8.67 9.77
CA PRO A 125 -2.08 -8.83 11.05
C PRO A 125 -1.41 -10.21 11.14
N HIS A 126 -0.35 -10.28 11.90
CA HIS A 126 0.41 -11.51 12.12
C HIS A 126 -0.46 -12.68 12.63
N THR A 127 -1.45 -12.39 13.47
CA THR A 127 -2.37 -13.39 14.03
C THR A 127 -3.15 -14.12 12.96
N LEU A 128 -3.59 -13.43 11.90
CA LEU A 128 -4.30 -14.07 10.79
C LEU A 128 -3.40 -15.05 10.02
N LEU A 129 -2.15 -14.66 9.77
CA LEU A 129 -1.20 -15.55 9.11
C LEU A 129 -0.84 -16.76 9.96
N GLN A 130 -0.71 -16.59 11.27
CA GLN A 130 -0.51 -17.72 12.19
C GLN A 130 -1.69 -18.69 12.16
N ALA A 131 -2.93 -18.18 12.12
CA ALA A 131 -4.13 -19.02 12.06
C ALA A 131 -4.26 -19.75 10.72
N ALA A 132 -3.96 -19.07 9.60
CA ALA A 132 -4.06 -19.63 8.25
C ALA A 132 -2.94 -20.63 7.93
N GLY A 133 -1.74 -20.39 8.45
CA GLY A 133 -0.52 -21.02 7.99
C GLY A 133 -0.15 -20.62 6.56
N GLU A 134 1.06 -20.93 6.13
CA GLU A 134 1.55 -20.58 4.79
C GLU A 134 0.68 -21.19 3.68
N GLU A 135 0.31 -22.45 3.85
CA GLU A 135 -0.51 -23.18 2.87
C GLU A 135 -1.94 -22.62 2.77
N GLY A 136 -2.52 -22.19 3.90
CA GLY A 136 -3.82 -21.52 3.91
C GLY A 136 -3.77 -20.18 3.18
N VAL A 137 -2.73 -19.39 3.42
CA VAL A 137 -2.51 -18.12 2.71
C VAL A 137 -2.30 -18.36 1.21
N ARG A 138 -1.48 -19.33 0.83
CA ARG A 138 -1.26 -19.73 -0.56
C ARG A 138 -2.57 -20.06 -1.26
N ARG A 139 -3.39 -20.91 -0.63
CA ARG A 139 -4.70 -21.31 -1.17
C ARG A 139 -5.63 -20.12 -1.38
N VAL A 140 -5.70 -19.22 -0.41
CA VAL A 140 -6.53 -18.01 -0.50
C VAL A 140 -6.06 -17.09 -1.63
N LEU A 141 -4.75 -16.82 -1.71
CA LEU A 141 -4.21 -15.90 -2.70
C LEU A 141 -4.14 -16.48 -4.13
N SER A 142 -4.29 -17.81 -4.26
CA SER A 142 -4.41 -18.47 -5.57
C SER A 142 -5.83 -18.46 -6.14
N MET A 143 -6.82 -17.99 -5.38
CA MET A 143 -8.20 -17.85 -5.87
C MET A 143 -8.29 -16.77 -6.94
N ASP A 144 -9.05 -17.02 -8.01
CA ASP A 144 -9.25 -16.02 -9.06
C ASP A 144 -10.17 -14.88 -8.62
N ASP A 145 -11.10 -15.18 -7.72
CA ASP A 145 -12.05 -14.22 -7.17
C ASP A 145 -11.55 -13.63 -5.84
N VAL A 146 -11.31 -12.33 -5.83
CA VAL A 146 -10.84 -11.57 -4.67
C VAL A 146 -11.89 -11.55 -3.55
N GLU A 147 -13.18 -11.54 -3.87
CA GLU A 147 -14.26 -11.56 -2.87
C GLU A 147 -14.33 -12.91 -2.18
N ALA A 148 -14.20 -14.01 -2.92
CA ALA A 148 -14.13 -15.36 -2.36
C ALA A 148 -12.87 -15.52 -1.49
N ALA A 149 -11.74 -14.98 -1.92
CA ALA A 149 -10.51 -14.94 -1.13
C ALA A 149 -10.69 -14.20 0.20
N ALA A 150 -11.29 -13.01 0.16
CA ALA A 150 -11.60 -12.23 1.35
C ALA A 150 -12.56 -12.97 2.29
N GLY A 151 -13.62 -13.59 1.75
CA GLY A 151 -14.55 -14.40 2.51
C GLY A 151 -13.88 -15.58 3.22
N SER A 152 -12.95 -16.25 2.55
CA SER A 152 -12.16 -17.34 3.14
C SER A 152 -11.28 -16.87 4.30
N LEU A 153 -10.68 -15.67 4.21
CA LEU A 153 -9.90 -15.09 5.31
C LEU A 153 -10.77 -14.79 6.55
N VAL A 154 -11.99 -14.33 6.34
CA VAL A 154 -12.95 -14.09 7.44
C VAL A 154 -13.28 -15.38 8.20
N GLN A 155 -13.39 -16.51 7.50
CA GLN A 155 -13.63 -17.81 8.12
C GLN A 155 -12.42 -18.35 8.90
N ILE A 156 -11.21 -18.02 8.49
CA ILE A 156 -9.97 -18.43 9.15
C ILE A 156 -9.73 -17.62 10.42
N GLY A 157 -10.06 -16.33 10.40
CA GLY A 157 -9.85 -15.43 11.54
C GLY A 157 -10.83 -15.71 12.68
N SER A 158 -10.32 -15.91 13.89
CA SER A 158 -11.14 -16.10 15.09
C SER A 158 -11.53 -14.80 15.79
N ASP A 159 -10.75 -13.76 15.59
CA ASP A 159 -10.91 -12.44 16.23
C ASP A 159 -11.20 -11.35 15.18
N ALA A 160 -11.64 -10.19 15.65
CA ALA A 160 -11.80 -9.04 14.77
C ALA A 160 -10.44 -8.58 14.23
N PHE A 161 -10.31 -8.58 12.92
CA PHE A 161 -9.12 -8.13 12.22
C PHE A 161 -9.48 -7.25 11.01
N ALA A 162 -8.51 -6.49 10.53
CA ALA A 162 -8.58 -5.83 9.23
C ALA A 162 -7.51 -6.43 8.32
N ALA A 163 -7.92 -6.84 7.13
CA ALA A 163 -7.03 -7.32 6.08
C ALA A 163 -7.43 -6.70 4.74
N LEU A 164 -6.47 -6.60 3.84
CA LEU A 164 -6.68 -6.16 2.47
C LEU A 164 -6.15 -7.23 1.52
N VAL A 165 -7.01 -7.73 0.64
CA VAL A 165 -6.62 -8.55 -0.50
C VAL A 165 -6.82 -7.73 -1.76
N ALA A 166 -5.84 -7.73 -2.64
CA ALA A 166 -5.97 -7.10 -3.94
C ALA A 166 -5.22 -7.91 -5.01
N ARG A 167 -5.75 -7.88 -6.22
CA ARG A 167 -5.17 -8.51 -7.40
C ARG A 167 -4.86 -7.43 -8.42
N TRP A 168 -3.72 -7.54 -9.06
CA TRP A 168 -3.42 -6.66 -10.19
C TRP A 168 -3.64 -7.39 -11.52
N GLU A 169 -4.31 -6.70 -12.40
CA GLU A 169 -4.54 -7.16 -13.75
C GLU A 169 -3.55 -6.48 -14.70
N ALA A 170 -3.32 -7.10 -15.86
CA ALA A 170 -2.63 -6.39 -16.93
C ALA A 170 -3.46 -5.17 -17.31
N ALA A 171 -2.82 -4.00 -17.42
CA ALA A 171 -3.51 -2.86 -18.01
C ALA A 171 -4.15 -3.30 -19.33
N PRO A 172 -5.43 -2.99 -19.58
CA PRO A 172 -6.05 -3.27 -20.86
C PRO A 172 -5.13 -2.70 -21.93
N LYS A 173 -4.78 -3.51 -22.94
CA LYS A 173 -4.04 -3.02 -24.09
C LYS A 173 -4.84 -1.84 -24.61
N SER A 174 -4.33 -0.63 -24.43
CA SER A 174 -4.90 0.55 -25.05
C SER A 174 -4.95 0.24 -26.53
N GLU A 175 -6.17 0.09 -27.09
CA GLU A 175 -6.33 0.05 -28.52
C GLU A 175 -5.62 1.29 -29.07
N PRO A 176 -4.77 1.15 -30.10
CA PRO A 176 -4.12 2.32 -30.68
C PRO A 176 -5.24 3.27 -31.06
N MET A 177 -5.24 4.45 -30.43
CA MET A 177 -6.18 5.52 -30.80
C MET A 177 -6.12 5.64 -32.32
N PRO A 178 -7.26 5.58 -33.02
CA PRO A 178 -7.27 5.77 -34.46
C PRO A 178 -6.53 7.08 -34.73
N THR A 179 -5.47 6.98 -35.49
CA THR A 179 -4.67 8.14 -35.90
C THR A 179 -5.63 9.07 -36.60
N SER A 180 -6.14 10.06 -35.86
CA SER A 180 -6.94 11.12 -36.43
C SER A 180 -6.08 11.74 -37.54
N GLN A 181 -6.50 11.53 -38.79
CA GLN A 181 -5.89 12.11 -39.95
C GLN A 181 -5.78 13.62 -39.68
N ARG A 182 -4.60 14.07 -39.38
CA ARG A 182 -4.30 15.50 -39.37
C ARG A 182 -4.65 16.04 -40.74
N ALA A 183 -5.76 16.77 -40.81
CA ALA A 183 -6.06 17.55 -41.98
C ALA A 183 -4.85 18.46 -42.28
N PRO A 184 -4.42 18.55 -43.54
CA PRO A 184 -3.30 19.40 -43.88
C PRO A 184 -3.62 20.84 -43.52
N VAL A 185 -2.81 21.44 -42.66
CA VAL A 185 -2.87 22.88 -42.36
C VAL A 185 -2.50 23.60 -43.69
N ARG A 186 -3.48 24.21 -44.33
CA ARG A 186 -3.23 25.13 -45.42
C ARG A 186 -2.54 26.37 -44.86
N ILE A 187 -1.26 26.49 -45.14
CA ILE A 187 -0.52 27.73 -44.93
C ILE A 187 -0.95 28.67 -46.08
N THR A 188 -1.78 29.64 -45.76
CA THR A 188 -2.02 30.79 -46.66
C THR A 188 -0.83 31.71 -46.53
N GLU A 189 0.04 31.71 -47.54
CA GLU A 189 1.02 32.79 -47.76
C GLU A 189 0.24 34.08 -47.94
N SER A 190 0.38 35.03 -47.02
CA SER A 190 -0.07 36.40 -47.24
C SER A 190 1.02 37.14 -48.00
N GLU A 191 0.66 37.47 -49.23
CA GLU A 191 1.39 38.35 -50.13
C GLU A 191 1.76 39.69 -49.48
N GLY A 192 2.88 40.16 -49.94
CA GLY A 192 3.64 41.30 -49.53
C GLY A 192 2.93 42.65 -49.37
N LEU A 193 3.49 43.41 -48.45
CA LEU A 193 3.44 44.87 -48.49
C LEU A 193 4.85 45.38 -48.71
N ALA A 194 5.02 46.05 -49.80
CA ALA A 194 6.22 46.80 -50.19
C ALA A 194 6.44 47.99 -49.25
N PRO A 195 7.69 48.40 -48.98
CA PRO A 195 7.98 49.58 -48.18
C PRO A 195 7.75 50.85 -48.97
N PRO A 196 7.31 51.95 -48.33
CA PRO A 196 7.27 53.27 -49.03
C PRO A 196 8.68 53.83 -49.17
N VAL A 197 8.90 54.38 -50.38
CA VAL A 197 10.01 55.25 -50.70
C VAL A 197 9.61 56.67 -50.27
N ASP A 198 10.41 57.31 -49.42
CA ASP A 198 10.98 58.67 -49.46
C ASP A 198 11.82 58.90 -48.21
#